data_dcacd6f1dba576387f6ba684a50f079e
#
_entry.id   dcacd6f1dba576387f6ba684a50f079e
#
_cell.length_a   1.000
_cell.length_b   1.000
_cell.length_c   1.000
_cell.angle_alpha   90.00
_cell.angle_beta   90.00
_cell.angle_gamma   90.00
#
_symmetry.space_group_name_H-M   'P 1'
#
loop_
_entity.id
_entity.type
_entity.pdbx_description
1 polymer ?
#
loop_
_entity_poly.entity_id
_entity_poly.type
_entity_poly.pdbx_seq_one_letter_code
_entity_poly.pdbx_strand_id
1 'polypeptide(L)'
;MKFAVVLVRPKNPENIGLVARNMKNTGFEKLRLVGVKSVDQKSYVTAVHARDILERARFCPDVSEATADLDITFASTSKTRKNFPSVSLKDAVREMFQFPASTKIGLLFGSERTGLTSDELRSSNFRFMIPQATRQPSYNLASAVLLTLFHIFAHDHFKEVETVREKPLSRKEQEEFIRLILRKLEQKNFIHSTNKRHMTEMIYDLFGRFALTSKDRKLLLALFSKTVSQ
;
A
#
# COMPACT_ATOMS: atom_id res chain seq x y z
N MET A 1 -11.67 -10.02 -3.94
CA MET A 1 -10.98 -8.78 -3.54
C MET A 1 -10.72 -7.92 -4.77
N LYS A 2 -10.53 -6.60 -4.59
CA LYS A 2 -10.22 -5.69 -5.69
C LYS A 2 -8.82 -5.14 -5.50
N PHE A 3 -7.90 -5.53 -6.36
CA PHE A 3 -6.51 -5.08 -6.28
C PHE A 3 -6.23 -3.95 -7.27
N ALA A 4 -5.34 -3.02 -6.87
CA ALA A 4 -4.76 -2.01 -7.74
C ALA A 4 -3.23 -2.07 -7.62
N VAL A 5 -2.54 -2.19 -8.75
CA VAL A 5 -1.08 -2.07 -8.83
C VAL A 5 -0.72 -0.60 -8.94
N VAL A 6 0.12 -0.11 -8.05
CA VAL A 6 0.58 1.28 -7.99
C VAL A 6 2.08 1.32 -8.23
N LEU A 7 2.49 1.84 -9.39
CA LEU A 7 3.90 2.07 -9.72
C LEU A 7 4.27 3.50 -9.37
N VAL A 8 5.23 3.67 -8.47
CA VAL A 8 5.63 4.98 -7.97
C VAL A 8 6.94 5.41 -8.64
N ARG A 9 6.85 6.41 -9.52
CA ARG A 9 7.96 6.96 -10.30
C ARG A 9 8.76 5.90 -11.07
N PRO A 10 8.09 4.99 -11.80
CA PRO A 10 8.81 4.03 -12.66
C PRO A 10 9.66 4.81 -13.68
N LYS A 11 10.88 4.34 -13.93
CA LYS A 11 11.85 5.04 -14.81
C LYS A 11 11.96 4.42 -16.18
N ASN A 12 11.89 3.08 -16.25
CA ASN A 12 11.99 2.37 -17.52
C ASN A 12 10.60 2.13 -18.12
N PRO A 13 10.26 2.72 -19.29
CA PRO A 13 9.00 2.48 -19.97
C PRO A 13 8.72 1.01 -20.28
N GLU A 14 9.75 0.22 -20.57
CA GLU A 14 9.61 -1.22 -20.86
C GLU A 14 9.08 -1.97 -19.63
N ASN A 15 9.50 -1.60 -18.43
CA ASN A 15 8.98 -2.19 -17.21
C ASN A 15 7.48 -1.92 -17.03
N ILE A 16 6.99 -0.74 -17.39
CA ILE A 16 5.56 -0.40 -17.32
C ILE A 16 4.76 -1.35 -18.24
N GLY A 17 5.23 -1.56 -19.46
CA GLY A 17 4.58 -2.46 -20.39
C GLY A 17 4.63 -3.92 -19.93
N LEU A 18 5.78 -4.39 -19.42
CA LEU A 18 5.91 -5.72 -18.85
C LEU A 18 5.01 -5.92 -17.62
N VAL A 19 4.85 -4.89 -16.78
CA VAL A 19 3.90 -4.92 -15.66
C VAL A 19 2.48 -5.09 -16.19
N ALA A 20 2.05 -4.33 -17.18
CA ALA A 20 0.72 -4.48 -17.78
C ALA A 20 0.50 -5.91 -18.30
N ARG A 21 1.49 -6.47 -19.00
CA ARG A 21 1.45 -7.86 -19.47
C ARG A 21 1.34 -8.86 -18.32
N ASN A 22 2.11 -8.70 -17.25
CA ASN A 22 2.04 -9.54 -16.06
C ASN A 22 0.67 -9.45 -15.37
N MET A 23 0.11 -8.26 -15.26
CA MET A 23 -1.24 -8.04 -14.76
C MET A 23 -2.29 -8.78 -15.57
N LYS A 24 -2.23 -8.68 -16.91
CA LYS A 24 -3.15 -9.38 -17.81
C LYS A 24 -3.09 -10.88 -17.62
N ASN A 25 -1.86 -11.45 -17.54
CA ASN A 25 -1.63 -12.88 -17.37
C ASN A 25 -2.15 -13.42 -16.04
N THR A 26 -2.22 -12.57 -15.00
CA THR A 26 -2.64 -12.94 -13.64
C THR A 26 -4.04 -12.43 -13.27
N GLY A 27 -4.77 -11.83 -14.25
CA GLY A 27 -6.15 -11.40 -14.06
C GLY A 27 -6.32 -10.09 -13.30
N PHE A 28 -5.28 -9.25 -13.20
CA PHE A 28 -5.35 -7.93 -12.58
C PHE A 28 -5.50 -6.84 -13.64
N GLU A 29 -6.37 -5.83 -13.37
CA GLU A 29 -6.73 -4.84 -14.39
C GLU A 29 -6.41 -3.39 -13.99
N LYS A 30 -6.36 -3.07 -12.69
CA LYS A 30 -6.23 -1.68 -12.22
C LYS A 30 -4.77 -1.29 -12.05
N LEU A 31 -4.25 -0.51 -13.00
CA LEU A 31 -2.92 0.09 -12.95
C LEU A 31 -3.00 1.57 -12.57
N ARG A 32 -2.16 2.01 -11.65
CA ARG A 32 -1.97 3.41 -11.27
C ARG A 32 -0.50 3.79 -11.42
N LEU A 33 -0.25 4.93 -12.06
CA LEU A 33 1.08 5.44 -12.35
C LEU A 33 1.27 6.77 -11.61
N VAL A 34 2.15 6.78 -10.62
CA VAL A 34 2.45 7.96 -9.82
C VAL A 34 3.68 8.67 -10.36
N GLY A 35 3.56 10.00 -10.59
CA GLY A 35 4.66 10.82 -11.10
C GLY A 35 5.03 10.54 -12.56
N VAL A 36 4.10 9.98 -13.32
CA VAL A 36 4.18 9.74 -14.77
C VAL A 36 3.06 10.54 -15.44
N LYS A 37 3.38 11.25 -16.51
CA LYS A 37 2.40 12.08 -17.24
C LYS A 37 1.72 11.34 -18.40
N SER A 38 2.42 10.40 -19.01
CA SER A 38 1.92 9.63 -20.15
C SER A 38 2.69 8.30 -20.26
N VAL A 39 2.11 7.35 -20.97
CA VAL A 39 2.76 6.06 -21.28
C VAL A 39 3.56 6.22 -22.58
N ASP A 40 4.83 5.84 -22.52
CA ASP A 40 5.73 5.84 -23.67
C ASP A 40 5.39 4.71 -24.67
N GLN A 41 5.71 4.89 -25.95
CA GLN A 41 5.48 3.89 -27.01
C GLN A 41 6.17 2.55 -26.70
N LYS A 42 7.36 2.56 -26.08
CA LYS A 42 8.07 1.35 -25.68
C LYS A 42 7.26 0.51 -24.69
N SER A 43 6.45 1.13 -23.83
CA SER A 43 5.55 0.41 -22.93
C SER A 43 4.48 -0.37 -23.70
N TYR A 44 3.94 0.20 -24.75
CA TYR A 44 2.95 -0.49 -25.60
C TYR A 44 3.57 -1.67 -26.37
N VAL A 45 4.83 -1.55 -26.78
CA VAL A 45 5.57 -2.65 -27.42
C VAL A 45 5.72 -3.83 -26.48
N THR A 46 6.16 -3.61 -25.24
CA THR A 46 6.40 -4.68 -24.25
C THR A 46 5.11 -5.22 -23.60
N ALA A 47 4.02 -4.43 -23.61
CA ALA A 47 2.71 -4.87 -23.12
C ALA A 47 2.06 -5.93 -24.04
N VAL A 48 2.39 -5.96 -25.32
CA VAL A 48 1.85 -6.91 -26.34
C VAL A 48 0.32 -6.86 -26.37
N HIS A 49 -0.37 -7.86 -25.82
CA HIS A 49 -1.84 -7.95 -25.77
C HIS A 49 -2.48 -7.27 -24.54
N ALA A 50 -1.69 -6.60 -23.70
CA ALA A 50 -2.16 -5.94 -22.49
C ALA A 50 -2.25 -4.39 -22.63
N ARG A 51 -2.40 -3.88 -23.87
CA ARG A 51 -2.53 -2.45 -24.16
C ARG A 51 -3.70 -1.82 -23.44
N ASP A 52 -4.81 -2.53 -23.32
CA ASP A 52 -6.02 -2.10 -22.62
C ASP A 52 -5.77 -1.74 -21.13
N ILE A 53 -4.80 -2.36 -20.46
CA ILE A 53 -4.40 -2.02 -19.08
C ILE A 53 -3.67 -0.67 -19.06
N LEU A 54 -2.81 -0.40 -20.06
CA LEU A 54 -2.10 0.87 -20.18
C LEU A 54 -3.05 2.02 -20.52
N GLU A 55 -4.01 1.78 -21.43
CA GLU A 55 -5.00 2.76 -21.86
C GLU A 55 -5.95 3.17 -20.73
N ARG A 56 -6.26 2.22 -19.83
CA ARG A 56 -7.11 2.45 -18.65
C ARG A 56 -6.32 2.82 -17.40
N ALA A 57 -4.98 2.99 -17.52
CA ALA A 57 -4.14 3.34 -16.38
C ALA A 57 -4.51 4.72 -15.81
N ARG A 58 -4.65 4.82 -14.48
CA ARG A 58 -4.86 6.10 -13.80
C ARG A 58 -3.53 6.76 -13.52
N PHE A 59 -3.38 8.01 -13.96
CA PHE A 59 -2.22 8.85 -13.65
C PHE A 59 -2.50 9.67 -12.39
N CYS A 60 -1.57 9.63 -11.44
CA CYS A 60 -1.69 10.33 -10.16
C CYS A 60 -0.44 11.17 -9.92
N PRO A 61 -0.56 12.39 -9.37
CA PRO A 61 0.58 13.23 -9.03
C PRO A 61 1.42 12.64 -7.90
N ASP A 62 0.77 12.01 -6.92
CA ASP A 62 1.41 11.46 -5.72
C ASP A 62 0.74 10.16 -5.23
N VAL A 63 1.34 9.55 -4.19
CA VAL A 63 0.86 8.31 -3.61
C VAL A 63 -0.45 8.50 -2.84
N SER A 64 -0.65 9.67 -2.21
CA SER A 64 -1.87 9.98 -1.46
C SER A 64 -3.09 9.92 -2.37
N GLU A 65 -3.04 10.60 -3.54
CA GLU A 65 -4.11 10.52 -4.52
C GLU A 65 -4.25 9.12 -5.12
N ALA A 66 -3.12 8.45 -5.37
CA ALA A 66 -3.13 7.09 -5.91
C ALA A 66 -3.74 6.06 -4.95
N THR A 67 -3.86 6.34 -3.66
CA THR A 67 -4.37 5.40 -2.66
C THR A 67 -5.64 5.87 -1.96
N ALA A 68 -6.15 7.06 -2.26
CA ALA A 68 -7.25 7.70 -1.53
C ALA A 68 -8.56 6.89 -1.47
N ASP A 69 -8.86 6.13 -2.53
CA ASP A 69 -10.05 5.28 -2.64
C ASP A 69 -9.79 3.81 -2.29
N LEU A 70 -8.59 3.49 -1.78
CA LEU A 70 -8.22 2.15 -1.33
C LEU A 70 -8.45 2.01 0.17
N ASP A 71 -8.83 0.81 0.59
CA ASP A 71 -9.08 0.51 2.00
C ASP A 71 -7.77 0.17 2.72
N ILE A 72 -6.83 -0.49 2.04
CA ILE A 72 -5.57 -0.93 2.62
C ILE A 72 -4.45 -0.98 1.58
N THR A 73 -3.21 -0.80 2.02
CA THR A 73 -2.05 -0.75 1.14
C THR A 73 -0.91 -1.66 1.62
N PHE A 74 -0.28 -2.35 0.67
CA PHE A 74 0.91 -3.18 0.86
C PHE A 74 2.05 -2.63 0.02
N ALA A 75 3.15 -2.27 0.65
CA ALA A 75 4.32 -1.67 0.01
C ALA A 75 5.47 -2.67 -0.12
N SER A 76 5.98 -2.85 -1.34
CA SER A 76 7.15 -3.68 -1.60
C SER A 76 8.44 -2.96 -1.21
N THR A 77 9.34 -3.64 -0.49
CA THR A 77 10.67 -3.15 -0.15
C THR A 77 11.71 -4.26 -0.31
N SER A 78 12.91 -3.91 -0.76
CA SER A 78 14.06 -4.82 -0.82
C SER A 78 14.99 -4.69 0.39
N LYS A 79 14.76 -3.70 1.27
CA LYS A 79 15.64 -3.38 2.40
C LYS A 79 14.91 -3.55 3.71
N THR A 80 15.51 -4.30 4.64
CA THR A 80 15.10 -4.30 6.03
C THR A 80 15.50 -2.96 6.66
N ARG A 81 14.55 -2.27 7.27
CA ARG A 81 14.79 -1.02 8.00
C ARG A 81 14.29 -1.18 9.43
N LYS A 82 15.11 -0.77 10.43
CA LYS A 82 14.75 -0.89 11.86
C LYS A 82 13.37 -0.31 12.18
N ASN A 83 13.02 0.81 11.56
CA ASN A 83 11.77 1.53 11.83
C ASN A 83 10.56 1.06 10.99
N PHE A 84 10.76 0.13 10.06
CA PHE A 84 9.70 -0.35 9.16
C PHE A 84 9.77 -1.88 9.06
N PRO A 85 9.20 -2.61 10.04
CA PRO A 85 9.16 -4.06 9.95
C PRO A 85 8.39 -4.48 8.70
N SER A 86 8.96 -5.44 7.98
CA SER A 86 8.37 -6.04 6.78
C SER A 86 8.19 -7.53 6.99
N VAL A 87 7.12 -8.07 6.44
CA VAL A 87 6.84 -9.51 6.42
C VAL A 87 7.30 -10.12 5.10
N SER A 88 7.35 -11.44 5.01
CA SER A 88 7.60 -12.11 3.74
C SER A 88 6.43 -11.90 2.76
N LEU A 89 6.68 -12.03 1.44
CA LEU A 89 5.60 -11.99 0.45
C LEU A 89 4.51 -13.03 0.75
N LYS A 90 4.90 -14.23 1.20
CA LYS A 90 3.97 -15.30 1.56
C LYS A 90 3.03 -14.88 2.70
N ASP A 91 3.57 -14.27 3.75
CA ASP A 91 2.78 -13.82 4.90
C ASP A 91 1.92 -12.60 4.53
N ALA A 92 2.44 -11.69 3.70
CA ALA A 92 1.67 -10.56 3.18
C ALA A 92 0.44 -11.04 2.37
N VAL A 93 0.61 -12.06 1.53
CA VAL A 93 -0.52 -12.64 0.77
C VAL A 93 -1.53 -13.28 1.71
N ARG A 94 -1.11 -14.05 2.71
CA ARG A 94 -2.03 -14.60 3.72
C ARG A 94 -2.81 -13.49 4.44
N GLU A 95 -2.12 -12.40 4.81
CA GLU A 95 -2.74 -11.23 5.43
C GLU A 95 -3.79 -10.57 4.53
N MET A 96 -3.50 -10.44 3.22
CA MET A 96 -4.46 -9.88 2.25
C MET A 96 -5.77 -10.67 2.24
N PHE A 97 -5.69 -11.99 2.26
CA PHE A 97 -6.88 -12.85 2.18
C PHE A 97 -7.66 -12.98 3.50
N GLN A 98 -7.17 -12.39 4.60
CA GLN A 98 -7.94 -12.25 5.84
C GLN A 98 -8.96 -11.10 5.79
N PHE A 99 -8.90 -10.23 4.78
CA PHE A 99 -9.86 -9.14 4.61
C PHE A 99 -11.06 -9.60 3.79
N PRO A 100 -12.23 -8.94 3.96
CA PRO A 100 -13.43 -9.22 3.15
C PRO A 100 -13.17 -9.12 1.65
N ALA A 101 -13.89 -9.90 0.85
CA ALA A 101 -13.78 -9.88 -0.61
C ALA A 101 -14.12 -8.51 -1.24
N SER A 102 -14.84 -7.63 -0.53
CA SER A 102 -15.14 -6.26 -0.97
C SER A 102 -13.98 -5.28 -0.79
N THR A 103 -12.93 -5.65 -0.02
CA THR A 103 -11.80 -4.79 0.31
C THR A 103 -11.00 -4.43 -0.95
N LYS A 104 -10.65 -3.14 -1.07
CA LYS A 104 -9.82 -2.60 -2.14
C LYS A 104 -8.37 -2.49 -1.64
N ILE A 105 -7.49 -3.28 -2.22
CA ILE A 105 -6.09 -3.40 -1.81
C ILE A 105 -5.17 -2.73 -2.84
N GLY A 106 -4.27 -1.86 -2.37
CA GLY A 106 -3.19 -1.27 -3.16
C GLY A 106 -1.88 -2.02 -2.97
N LEU A 107 -1.24 -2.38 -4.08
CA LEU A 107 0.08 -2.98 -4.12
C LEU A 107 1.07 -1.94 -4.64
N LEU A 108 1.91 -1.39 -3.76
CA LEU A 108 2.82 -0.28 -4.07
C LEU A 108 4.22 -0.79 -4.40
N PHE A 109 4.73 -0.37 -5.54
CA PHE A 109 6.09 -0.67 -6.00
C PHE A 109 6.80 0.64 -6.36
N GLY A 110 7.99 0.83 -5.81
CA GLY A 110 8.79 2.02 -6.05
C GLY A 110 9.62 1.97 -7.33
N SER A 111 10.29 3.08 -7.61
CA SER A 111 11.24 3.22 -8.74
C SER A 111 12.34 2.16 -8.68
N GLU A 112 12.81 1.74 -9.84
CA GLU A 112 13.85 0.70 -10.01
C GLU A 112 15.16 1.03 -9.27
N ARG A 113 15.53 2.32 -9.23
CA ARG A 113 16.78 2.76 -8.63
C ARG A 113 16.71 2.99 -7.13
N THR A 114 15.63 3.62 -6.65
CA THR A 114 15.53 4.11 -5.26
C THR A 114 14.49 3.38 -4.43
N GLY A 115 13.59 2.62 -5.07
CA GLY A 115 12.43 2.04 -4.41
C GLY A 115 11.44 3.09 -3.94
N LEU A 116 10.65 2.77 -2.94
CA LEU A 116 9.79 3.69 -2.22
C LEU A 116 10.59 4.49 -1.19
N THR A 117 10.24 5.76 -1.00
CA THR A 117 10.79 6.62 0.04
C THR A 117 10.34 6.16 1.44
N SER A 118 10.98 6.71 2.48
CA SER A 118 10.59 6.41 3.86
C SER A 118 9.15 6.87 4.15
N ASP A 119 8.75 8.03 3.61
CA ASP A 119 7.40 8.57 3.83
C ASP A 119 6.33 7.74 3.10
N GLU A 120 6.62 7.26 1.89
CA GLU A 120 5.74 6.36 1.15
C GLU A 120 5.59 5.00 1.84
N LEU A 121 6.67 4.47 2.42
CA LEU A 121 6.62 3.25 3.24
C LEU A 121 5.85 3.50 4.55
N ARG A 122 6.02 4.65 5.17
CA ARG A 122 5.32 5.03 6.41
C ARG A 122 3.82 5.16 6.18
N SER A 123 3.42 5.72 5.06
CA SER A 123 2.01 5.88 4.71
C SER A 123 1.30 4.57 4.30
N SER A 124 2.04 3.46 4.15
CA SER A 124 1.46 2.15 3.82
C SER A 124 1.11 1.35 5.07
N ASN A 125 0.00 0.59 5.03
CA ASN A 125 -0.45 -0.23 6.16
C ASN A 125 0.51 -1.38 6.42
N PHE A 126 0.90 -2.11 5.37
CA PHE A 126 1.82 -3.24 5.45
C PHE A 126 3.02 -3.06 4.53
N ARG A 127 4.13 -3.70 4.87
CA ARG A 127 5.35 -3.76 4.06
C ARG A 127 5.75 -5.20 3.90
N PHE A 128 6.16 -5.56 2.70
CA PHE A 128 6.60 -6.92 2.42
C PHE A 128 7.89 -6.95 1.62
N MET A 129 8.62 -8.04 1.79
CA MET A 129 9.82 -8.35 1.03
C MET A 129 9.62 -9.61 0.21
N ILE A 130 10.11 -9.59 -1.01
CA ILE A 130 10.22 -10.78 -1.86
C ILE A 130 11.55 -11.45 -1.48
N PRO A 131 11.52 -12.71 -0.98
CA PRO A 131 12.75 -13.40 -0.58
C PRO A 131 13.75 -13.52 -1.72
N GLN A 132 15.04 -13.38 -1.41
CA GLN A 132 16.16 -13.51 -2.34
C GLN A 132 17.18 -14.49 -1.78
N ALA A 133 17.75 -15.35 -2.62
CA ALA A 133 18.76 -16.33 -2.23
C ALA A 133 20.13 -15.70 -1.92
N THR A 134 20.42 -14.56 -2.54
CA THR A 134 21.70 -13.84 -2.41
C THR A 134 21.44 -12.36 -2.13
N ARG A 135 22.48 -11.62 -1.72
CA ARG A 135 22.41 -10.16 -1.53
C ARG A 135 22.44 -9.38 -2.87
N GLN A 136 21.69 -9.81 -3.86
CA GLN A 136 21.44 -8.99 -5.04
C GLN A 136 20.68 -7.72 -4.64
N PRO A 137 20.91 -6.58 -5.30
CA PRO A 137 20.33 -5.29 -4.88
C PRO A 137 18.80 -5.29 -4.80
N SER A 138 18.13 -5.86 -5.79
CA SER A 138 16.67 -6.02 -5.86
C SER A 138 16.26 -6.79 -7.11
N TYR A 139 15.04 -7.32 -7.12
CA TYR A 139 14.39 -7.76 -8.35
C TYR A 139 14.11 -6.58 -9.28
N ASN A 140 14.15 -6.83 -10.60
CA ASN A 140 13.59 -5.89 -11.56
C ASN A 140 12.13 -5.56 -11.20
N LEU A 141 11.68 -4.34 -11.49
CA LEU A 141 10.33 -3.86 -11.13
C LEU A 141 9.24 -4.80 -11.67
N ALA A 142 9.29 -5.14 -12.96
CA ALA A 142 8.28 -6.01 -13.56
C ALA A 142 8.31 -7.43 -12.99
N SER A 143 9.49 -7.93 -12.62
CA SER A 143 9.65 -9.23 -11.95
C SER A 143 9.09 -9.21 -10.52
N ALA A 144 9.34 -8.13 -9.76
CA ALA A 144 8.77 -7.97 -8.42
C ALA A 144 7.24 -7.94 -8.46
N VAL A 145 6.67 -7.21 -9.41
CA VAL A 145 5.22 -7.19 -9.63
C VAL A 145 4.71 -8.59 -10.01
N LEU A 146 5.34 -9.26 -10.98
CA LEU A 146 4.92 -10.60 -11.41
C LEU A 146 4.91 -11.59 -10.25
N LEU A 147 5.99 -11.66 -9.47
CA LEU A 147 6.08 -12.55 -8.31
C LEU A 147 4.96 -12.29 -7.31
N THR A 148 4.67 -11.02 -7.04
CA THR A 148 3.60 -10.64 -6.11
C THR A 148 2.23 -11.05 -6.64
N LEU A 149 1.92 -10.70 -7.88
CA LEU A 149 0.63 -11.01 -8.50
C LEU A 149 0.43 -12.51 -8.66
N PHE A 150 1.49 -13.25 -9.03
CA PHE A 150 1.43 -14.70 -9.14
C PHE A 150 1.15 -15.37 -7.80
N HIS A 151 1.79 -14.91 -6.71
CA HIS A 151 1.51 -15.44 -5.37
C HIS A 151 0.06 -15.19 -4.93
N ILE A 152 -0.49 -14.02 -5.24
CA ILE A 152 -1.90 -13.69 -4.95
C ILE A 152 -2.82 -14.59 -5.80
N PHE A 153 -2.55 -14.69 -7.11
CA PHE A 153 -3.30 -15.53 -8.04
C PHE A 153 -3.28 -17.01 -7.62
N ALA A 154 -2.10 -17.54 -7.28
CA ALA A 154 -1.95 -18.92 -6.85
C ALA A 154 -2.65 -19.22 -5.51
N HIS A 155 -2.61 -18.28 -4.57
CA HIS A 155 -3.28 -18.42 -3.27
C HIS A 155 -4.81 -18.49 -3.42
N ASP A 156 -5.41 -17.74 -4.34
CA ASP A 156 -6.86 -17.76 -4.56
C ASP A 156 -7.36 -19.10 -5.13
N HIS A 157 -6.48 -19.85 -5.79
CA HIS A 157 -6.79 -21.15 -6.37
C HIS A 157 -6.61 -22.33 -5.39
N PHE A 158 -5.91 -22.12 -4.26
CA PHE A 158 -5.63 -23.13 -3.24
C PHE A 158 -6.19 -22.71 -1.87
N LYS A 159 -7.51 -22.49 -1.78
CA LYS A 159 -8.15 -21.97 -0.56
C LYS A 159 -8.01 -22.91 0.64
N GLU A 160 -7.22 -22.52 1.64
CA GLU A 160 -7.48 -22.89 3.03
C GLU A 160 -8.55 -21.93 3.59
N VAL A 161 -9.52 -22.47 4.37
CA VAL A 161 -10.60 -21.65 4.97
C VAL A 161 -10.03 -20.84 6.12
N GLU A 162 -9.72 -19.59 5.89
CA GLU A 162 -9.29 -18.66 6.94
C GLU A 162 -10.44 -17.69 7.34
N THR A 163 -10.43 -17.25 8.60
CA THR A 163 -11.40 -16.29 9.13
C THR A 163 -11.27 -14.92 8.45
N VAL A 164 -12.36 -14.42 7.89
CA VAL A 164 -12.41 -13.14 7.18
C VAL A 164 -12.50 -11.98 8.17
N ARG A 165 -11.57 -11.03 8.09
CA ARG A 165 -11.59 -9.79 8.90
C ARG A 165 -12.70 -8.83 8.46
N GLU A 166 -13.14 -7.98 9.39
CA GLU A 166 -14.06 -6.89 9.04
C GLU A 166 -13.41 -5.91 8.04
N LYS A 167 -14.25 -5.24 7.24
CA LYS A 167 -13.77 -4.25 6.27
C LYS A 167 -13.06 -3.09 7.00
N PRO A 168 -11.79 -2.80 6.65
CA PRO A 168 -11.09 -1.67 7.25
C PRO A 168 -11.59 -0.33 6.71
N LEU A 169 -11.27 0.74 7.40
CA LEU A 169 -11.46 2.11 6.92
C LEU A 169 -10.65 2.33 5.64
N SER A 170 -11.18 3.13 4.73
CA SER A 170 -10.41 3.63 3.59
C SER A 170 -9.24 4.50 4.07
N ARG A 171 -8.20 4.66 3.24
CA ARG A 171 -7.06 5.54 3.56
C ARG A 171 -7.49 6.94 3.92
N LYS A 172 -8.45 7.49 3.19
CA LYS A 172 -9.00 8.82 3.46
C LYS A 172 -9.65 8.89 4.83
N GLU A 173 -10.50 7.92 5.17
CA GLU A 173 -11.16 7.87 6.49
C GLU A 173 -10.15 7.68 7.62
N GLN A 174 -9.10 6.89 7.41
CA GLN A 174 -8.02 6.70 8.38
C GLN A 174 -7.22 7.99 8.59
N GLU A 175 -6.89 8.71 7.53
CA GLU A 175 -6.22 10.01 7.64
C GLU A 175 -7.09 11.04 8.37
N GLU A 176 -8.36 11.12 8.04
CA GLU A 176 -9.32 11.99 8.74
C GLU A 176 -9.40 11.63 10.24
N PHE A 177 -9.42 10.33 10.55
CA PHE A 177 -9.40 9.85 11.92
C PHE A 177 -8.11 10.26 12.66
N ILE A 178 -6.94 10.05 12.06
CA ILE A 178 -5.63 10.44 12.65
C ILE A 178 -5.60 11.95 12.93
N ARG A 179 -6.02 12.78 11.97
CA ARG A 179 -6.10 14.24 12.17
C ARG A 179 -7.03 14.63 13.31
N LEU A 180 -8.13 13.90 13.49
CA LEU A 180 -9.06 14.14 14.60
C LEU A 180 -8.43 13.77 15.95
N ILE A 181 -7.71 12.66 16.04
CA ILE A 181 -6.97 12.25 17.24
C ILE A 181 -5.91 13.29 17.60
N LEU A 182 -5.10 13.74 16.63
CA LEU A 182 -4.09 14.77 16.85
C LEU A 182 -4.69 16.05 17.43
N ARG A 183 -5.79 16.54 16.85
CA ARG A 183 -6.51 17.72 17.39
C ARG A 183 -6.98 17.51 18.83
N LYS A 184 -7.52 16.33 19.18
CA LYS A 184 -7.94 16.04 20.54
C LYS A 184 -6.78 16.00 21.53
N LEU A 185 -5.63 15.48 21.12
CA LEU A 185 -4.42 15.45 21.93
C LEU A 185 -3.82 16.86 22.11
N GLU A 186 -3.89 17.73 21.12
CA GLU A 186 -3.53 19.15 21.24
C GLU A 186 -4.46 19.88 22.22
N GLN A 187 -5.77 19.70 22.12
CA GLN A 187 -6.75 20.28 23.04
C GLN A 187 -6.54 19.86 24.51
N LYS A 188 -5.98 18.68 24.73
CA LYS A 188 -5.65 18.15 26.07
C LYS A 188 -4.23 18.52 26.53
N ASN A 189 -3.52 19.38 25.80
CA ASN A 189 -2.13 19.76 26.05
C ASN A 189 -1.14 18.57 26.09
N PHE A 190 -1.52 17.42 25.55
CA PHE A 190 -0.60 16.29 25.38
C PHE A 190 0.39 16.53 24.24
N ILE A 191 -0.08 17.18 23.18
CA ILE A 191 0.76 17.67 22.09
C ILE A 191 0.89 19.19 22.22
N HIS A 192 2.12 19.67 22.34
CA HIS A 192 2.49 21.07 22.46
C HIS A 192 3.65 21.41 21.52
N SER A 193 4.00 22.70 21.41
CA SER A 193 4.96 23.19 20.40
C SER A 193 6.30 22.45 20.38
N THR A 194 6.80 22.01 21.53
CA THR A 194 8.12 21.36 21.65
C THR A 194 8.11 19.88 21.25
N ASN A 195 6.97 19.19 21.31
CA ASN A 195 6.85 17.76 20.97
C ASN A 195 5.99 17.47 19.73
N LYS A 196 5.38 18.50 19.14
CA LYS A 196 4.39 18.36 18.07
C LYS A 196 4.87 17.50 16.91
N ARG A 197 6.05 17.77 16.38
CA ARG A 197 6.58 17.01 15.24
C ARG A 197 6.75 15.53 15.59
N HIS A 198 7.43 15.26 16.70
CA HIS A 198 7.70 13.89 17.15
C HIS A 198 6.42 13.11 17.43
N MET A 199 5.47 13.73 18.17
CA MET A 199 4.19 13.09 18.48
C MET A 199 3.34 12.85 17.25
N THR A 200 3.34 13.76 16.28
CA THR A 200 2.64 13.59 15.01
C THR A 200 3.19 12.37 14.25
N GLU A 201 4.52 12.28 14.12
CA GLU A 201 5.17 11.14 13.46
C GLU A 201 4.82 9.82 14.17
N MET A 202 4.87 9.78 15.50
CA MET A 202 4.52 8.59 16.28
C MET A 202 3.07 8.17 16.09
N ILE A 203 2.13 9.10 16.07
CA ILE A 203 0.69 8.82 15.89
C ILE A 203 0.43 8.29 14.47
N TYR A 204 1.05 8.88 13.45
CA TYR A 204 0.97 8.35 12.09
C TYR A 204 1.59 6.97 11.96
N ASP A 205 2.74 6.72 12.59
CA ASP A 205 3.40 5.42 12.60
C ASP A 205 2.56 4.37 13.35
N LEU A 206 1.93 4.75 14.46
CA LEU A 206 1.07 3.85 15.22
C LEU A 206 -0.17 3.45 14.40
N PHE A 207 -0.97 4.42 14.00
CA PHE A 207 -2.22 4.13 13.29
C PHE A 207 -2.01 3.67 11.85
N GLY A 208 -0.89 4.03 11.22
CA GLY A 208 -0.54 3.54 9.89
C GLY A 208 -0.32 2.02 9.82
N ARG A 209 0.01 1.38 10.94
CA ARG A 209 0.24 -0.08 11.03
C ARG A 209 -1.03 -0.91 11.15
N PHE A 210 -2.16 -0.29 11.52
CA PHE A 210 -3.41 -1.01 11.78
C PHE A 210 -4.40 -0.87 10.63
N ALA A 211 -5.10 -1.96 10.34
CA ALA A 211 -6.27 -1.98 9.50
C ALA A 211 -7.50 -1.67 10.37
N LEU A 212 -7.67 -0.39 10.72
CA LEU A 212 -8.75 0.05 11.59
C LEU A 212 -10.11 -0.17 10.92
N THR A 213 -11.06 -0.70 11.69
CA THR A 213 -12.46 -0.84 11.28
C THR A 213 -13.30 0.34 11.76
N SER A 214 -14.55 0.41 11.31
CA SER A 214 -15.50 1.41 11.83
C SER A 214 -15.78 1.24 13.34
N LYS A 215 -15.66 0.02 13.88
CA LYS A 215 -15.80 -0.25 15.32
C LYS A 215 -14.61 0.31 16.10
N ASP A 216 -13.39 0.07 15.60
CA ASP A 216 -12.17 0.58 16.22
C ASP A 216 -12.19 2.12 16.26
N ARG A 217 -12.59 2.76 15.15
CA ARG A 217 -12.75 4.22 15.08
C ARG A 217 -13.69 4.74 16.17
N LYS A 218 -14.87 4.12 16.33
CA LYS A 218 -15.85 4.52 17.35
C LYS A 218 -15.28 4.36 18.76
N LEU A 219 -14.66 3.21 19.06
CA LEU A 219 -14.06 2.93 20.37
C LEU A 219 -12.95 3.93 20.70
N LEU A 220 -12.01 4.12 19.78
CA LEU A 220 -10.88 5.02 19.98
C LEU A 220 -11.33 6.47 20.13
N LEU A 221 -12.31 6.94 19.34
CA LEU A 221 -12.87 8.28 19.51
C LEU A 221 -13.55 8.45 20.86
N ALA A 222 -14.23 7.44 21.38
CA ALA A 222 -14.82 7.50 22.72
C ALA A 222 -13.76 7.59 23.82
N LEU A 223 -12.67 6.78 23.70
CA LEU A 223 -11.55 6.82 24.64
C LEU A 223 -10.85 8.20 24.66
N PHE A 224 -10.53 8.75 23.49
CA PHE A 224 -9.90 10.06 23.39
C PHE A 224 -10.83 11.24 23.71
N SER A 225 -12.16 11.00 23.77
CA SER A 225 -13.14 12.04 24.12
C SER A 225 -13.40 12.13 25.62
N LYS A 226 -13.22 11.04 26.37
CA LYS A 226 -13.38 11.07 27.82
C LYS A 226 -12.33 11.98 28.44
N THR A 227 -12.76 12.97 29.17
CA THR A 227 -11.92 13.71 30.11
C THR A 227 -11.63 12.78 31.28
N VAL A 228 -10.37 12.48 31.52
CA VAL A 228 -9.96 11.89 32.78
C VAL A 228 -10.16 13.05 33.78
N SER A 229 -11.24 13.01 34.53
CA SER A 229 -11.39 13.87 35.73
C SER A 229 -10.28 13.38 36.68
N GLN A 230 -9.30 14.23 36.92
CA GLN A 230 -8.39 14.10 38.05
C GLN A 230 -9.12 14.43 39.32
#